data_1e93a308d128999c9fe8c4ef924b6f89
#
_entry.id   1e93a308d128999c9fe8c4ef924b6f89
#
_cell.length_a   1.000
_cell.length_b   1.000
_cell.length_c   1.000
_cell.angle_alpha   90.00
_cell.angle_beta   90.00
_cell.angle_gamma   90.00
#
_symmetry.space_group_name_H-M   'P 1'
#
loop_
_entity.id
_entity.type
_entity.pdbx_description
1 polymer ?
#
loop_
_entity_poly.entity_id
_entity_poly.type
_entity_poly.pdbx_seq_one_letter_code
_entity_poly.pdbx_strand_id
1 'polypeptide(L)'
;MSKQRVLAGVMPVEFYDENMTLICTANALTDEGLQSAVENDEIRGGSANQLIAKYFYNSSLTLNATDTLFSLEYLALKMGATIEMGSDVQKSESLTISEDGKITVSDTPVAFPFTNKVVGSYRKASDSDDAWVTVEFNGKDASVAGLKKADKVCVKYFFKDASAREFKVPTNMIPSTVYAVAKIPEFSAGGDVSSKSQIGTLQVVIPRFQFDPSAELAVTSSGHATTSLTGSALAMFEGNCDGTSNYAILTETTDGADEFADARAIVVDGSDVDLANGESATLRVLAVYNGITAPKIIDNSKLTFAVIEGGETVATVTNGVVKAVGTGNTTVEVTVAGHDKLIATAHVTVA
;
A
#
# COMPACT_ATOMS: atom_id res chain seq x y z
N MET A 1 -7.55 -17.19 25.39
CA MET A 1 -8.44 -17.41 24.23
C MET A 1 -8.22 -16.25 23.30
N SER A 2 -7.82 -16.49 22.05
CA SER A 2 -7.75 -15.45 21.03
C SER A 2 -9.11 -14.76 20.98
N LYS A 3 -9.15 -13.45 21.22
CA LYS A 3 -10.39 -12.66 21.09
C LYS A 3 -10.76 -12.70 19.62
N GLN A 4 -11.97 -13.16 19.31
CA GLN A 4 -12.50 -13.09 17.95
C GLN A 4 -12.57 -11.62 17.53
N ARG A 5 -12.03 -11.30 16.36
CA ARG A 5 -11.98 -9.97 15.78
C ARG A 5 -12.82 -9.89 14.53
N VAL A 6 -13.30 -8.72 14.23
CA VAL A 6 -14.08 -8.42 13.01
C VAL A 6 -13.32 -7.37 12.24
N LEU A 7 -13.03 -7.68 10.97
CA LEU A 7 -12.55 -6.69 10.01
C LEU A 7 -13.77 -5.98 9.43
N ALA A 8 -13.82 -4.67 9.50
CA ALA A 8 -14.95 -3.91 9.00
C ALA A 8 -14.54 -2.54 8.47
N GLY A 9 -15.19 -2.14 7.39
CA GLY A 9 -14.90 -0.90 6.67
C GLY A 9 -13.87 -1.09 5.57
N VAL A 10 -13.78 -0.10 4.72
CA VAL A 10 -12.73 0.06 3.69
C VAL A 10 -11.81 1.19 4.12
N MET A 11 -10.52 1.02 3.90
CA MET A 11 -9.51 2.00 4.28
C MET A 11 -8.74 2.48 3.06
N PRO A 12 -8.10 3.65 3.14
CA PRO A 12 -7.27 4.13 2.06
C PRO A 12 -6.20 3.13 1.66
N VAL A 13 -6.01 2.94 0.35
CA VAL A 13 -4.89 2.22 -0.22
C VAL A 13 -3.89 3.22 -0.77
N GLU A 14 -2.66 3.13 -0.32
CA GLU A 14 -1.56 4.01 -0.70
C GLU A 14 -0.66 3.31 -1.71
N PHE A 15 -0.29 4.01 -2.79
CA PHE A 15 0.60 3.50 -3.82
C PHE A 15 1.88 4.31 -3.87
N TYR A 16 3.02 3.62 -3.85
CA TYR A 16 4.35 4.22 -3.83
C TYR A 16 5.18 3.74 -5.03
N ASP A 17 6.13 4.57 -5.44
CA ASP A 17 7.14 4.20 -6.43
C ASP A 17 8.26 3.34 -5.83
N GLU A 18 9.23 2.98 -6.67
CA GLU A 18 10.42 2.19 -6.26
C GLU A 18 11.29 2.90 -5.21
N ASN A 19 11.20 4.22 -5.10
CA ASN A 19 11.93 5.03 -4.13
C ASN A 19 11.12 5.29 -2.85
N MET A 20 9.97 4.64 -2.68
CA MET A 20 9.02 4.83 -1.58
C MET A 20 8.42 6.25 -1.55
N THR A 21 8.34 6.92 -2.71
CA THR A 21 7.62 8.19 -2.84
C THR A 21 6.15 7.89 -3.07
N LEU A 22 5.27 8.52 -2.29
CA LEU A 22 3.82 8.38 -2.43
C LEU A 22 3.38 8.96 -3.79
N ILE A 23 2.81 8.11 -4.64
CA ILE A 23 2.27 8.53 -5.94
C ILE A 23 0.83 9.03 -5.77
N CYS A 24 -0.01 8.21 -5.15
CA CYS A 24 -1.41 8.52 -4.93
C CYS A 24 -2.02 7.68 -3.81
N THR A 25 -3.17 8.13 -3.31
CA THR A 25 -3.94 7.43 -2.28
C THR A 25 -5.38 7.28 -2.73
N ALA A 26 -5.89 6.06 -2.71
CA ALA A 26 -7.31 5.76 -2.92
C ALA A 26 -8.07 5.97 -1.61
N ASN A 27 -8.81 7.07 -1.50
CA ASN A 27 -9.45 7.48 -0.24
C ASN A 27 -10.96 7.20 -0.18
N ALA A 28 -11.61 6.97 -1.32
CA ALA A 28 -13.06 6.83 -1.41
C ALA A 28 -13.46 5.46 -1.96
N LEU A 29 -12.87 4.42 -1.40
CA LEU A 29 -13.17 3.04 -1.78
C LEU A 29 -14.60 2.67 -1.39
N THR A 30 -15.27 1.95 -2.27
CA THR A 30 -16.61 1.37 -2.01
C THR A 30 -16.50 -0.10 -1.64
N ASP A 31 -15.47 -0.76 -2.12
CA ASP A 31 -15.14 -2.15 -1.85
C ASP A 31 -13.62 -2.35 -1.88
N GLU A 32 -13.17 -3.30 -1.13
CA GLU A 32 -11.77 -3.72 -1.06
C GLU A 32 -11.73 -5.22 -0.73
N GLY A 33 -10.89 -5.96 -1.41
CA GLY A 33 -10.72 -7.37 -1.15
C GLY A 33 -9.38 -7.92 -1.62
N LEU A 34 -8.77 -8.77 -0.79
CA LEU A 34 -7.58 -9.53 -1.12
C LEU A 34 -8.00 -10.96 -1.42
N GLN A 35 -7.77 -11.42 -2.63
CA GLN A 35 -8.11 -12.76 -3.09
C GLN A 35 -6.86 -13.56 -3.39
N SER A 36 -6.72 -14.70 -2.72
CA SER A 36 -5.70 -15.71 -3.05
C SER A 36 -6.32 -16.86 -3.83
N ALA A 37 -5.61 -17.34 -4.84
CA ALA A 37 -5.99 -18.53 -5.59
C ALA A 37 -4.77 -19.44 -5.78
N VAL A 38 -5.03 -20.75 -5.82
CA VAL A 38 -4.03 -21.78 -6.12
C VAL A 38 -4.71 -22.92 -6.86
N GLU A 39 -4.10 -23.34 -7.92
CA GLU A 39 -4.57 -24.53 -8.65
C GLU A 39 -3.97 -25.80 -8.04
N ASN A 40 -4.69 -26.89 -8.17
CA ASN A 40 -4.18 -28.19 -7.73
C ASN A 40 -4.54 -29.29 -8.72
N ASP A 41 -3.69 -30.30 -8.76
CA ASP A 41 -3.94 -31.56 -9.47
C ASP A 41 -3.90 -32.74 -8.50
N GLU A 42 -4.72 -33.76 -8.77
CA GLU A 42 -4.89 -34.90 -7.90
C GLU A 42 -4.21 -36.12 -8.51
N ILE A 43 -3.26 -36.68 -7.78
CA ILE A 43 -2.63 -37.94 -8.13
C ILE A 43 -3.43 -39.07 -7.50
N ARG A 44 -4.06 -39.90 -8.35
CA ARG A 44 -4.90 -41.01 -7.93
C ARG A 44 -4.33 -42.34 -8.43
N GLY A 45 -4.52 -43.42 -7.68
CA GLY A 45 -4.02 -44.73 -8.05
C GLY A 45 -4.57 -45.85 -7.19
N GLY A 46 -4.13 -47.10 -7.51
CA GLY A 46 -4.60 -48.31 -6.86
C GLY A 46 -5.93 -48.82 -7.42
N SER A 47 -6.38 -49.99 -6.98
CA SER A 47 -7.59 -50.68 -7.49
C SER A 47 -8.89 -49.90 -7.23
N ALA A 48 -8.93 -49.04 -6.23
CA ALA A 48 -10.08 -48.20 -5.88
C ALA A 48 -9.91 -46.74 -6.32
N ASN A 49 -8.92 -46.39 -7.17
CA ASN A 49 -8.64 -45.03 -7.63
C ASN A 49 -8.55 -44.01 -6.48
N GLN A 50 -7.86 -44.39 -5.41
CA GLN A 50 -7.73 -43.60 -4.20
C GLN A 50 -6.86 -42.34 -4.44
N LEU A 51 -7.19 -41.26 -3.75
CA LEU A 51 -6.36 -40.04 -3.76
C LEU A 51 -5.05 -40.32 -3.02
N ILE A 52 -3.92 -40.26 -3.72
CA ILE A 52 -2.58 -40.51 -3.17
C ILE A 52 -1.92 -39.22 -2.74
N ALA A 53 -2.00 -38.18 -3.58
CA ALA A 53 -1.40 -36.89 -3.32
C ALA A 53 -2.14 -35.76 -4.07
N LYS A 54 -1.95 -34.51 -3.62
CA LYS A 54 -2.31 -33.29 -4.35
C LYS A 54 -1.05 -32.51 -4.64
N TYR A 55 -0.93 -32.02 -5.87
CA TYR A 55 0.13 -31.10 -6.30
C TYR A 55 -0.47 -29.71 -6.52
N PHE A 56 0.10 -28.70 -5.88
CA PHE A 56 -0.37 -27.32 -5.95
C PHE A 56 0.57 -26.49 -6.83
N TYR A 57 -0.01 -25.67 -7.72
CA TYR A 57 0.72 -24.83 -8.67
C TYR A 57 -0.10 -23.57 -9.00
N ASN A 58 0.48 -22.64 -9.77
CA ASN A 58 -0.16 -21.40 -10.21
C ASN A 58 -0.80 -20.58 -9.07
N SER A 59 -0.05 -20.39 -7.97
CA SER A 59 -0.52 -19.49 -6.90
C SER A 59 -0.57 -18.06 -7.39
N SER A 60 -1.60 -17.32 -6.98
CA SER A 60 -1.78 -15.91 -7.29
C SER A 60 -2.41 -15.15 -6.11
N LEU A 61 -2.14 -13.87 -6.03
CA LEU A 61 -2.74 -12.96 -5.07
C LEU A 61 -3.19 -11.71 -5.82
N THR A 62 -4.48 -11.37 -5.70
CA THR A 62 -5.10 -10.24 -6.38
C THR A 62 -5.71 -9.30 -5.36
N LEU A 63 -5.46 -8.01 -5.51
CA LEU A 63 -6.17 -6.95 -4.80
C LEU A 63 -7.27 -6.42 -5.72
N ASN A 64 -8.51 -6.41 -5.22
CA ASN A 64 -9.66 -5.82 -5.90
C ASN A 64 -10.12 -4.63 -5.07
N ALA A 65 -10.22 -3.45 -5.67
CA ALA A 65 -10.75 -2.27 -5.04
C ALA A 65 -11.42 -1.36 -6.07
N THR A 66 -12.40 -0.57 -5.65
CA THR A 66 -13.11 0.40 -6.50
C THR A 66 -13.12 1.74 -5.80
N ASP A 67 -12.57 2.76 -6.45
CA ASP A 67 -12.58 4.14 -5.97
C ASP A 67 -13.66 4.95 -6.70
N THR A 68 -14.40 5.78 -5.97
CA THR A 68 -15.39 6.71 -6.51
C THR A 68 -14.77 8.04 -6.93
N LEU A 69 -13.52 8.28 -6.58
CA LEU A 69 -12.80 9.47 -6.98
C LEU A 69 -11.96 9.21 -8.23
N PHE A 70 -12.02 10.15 -9.16
CA PHE A 70 -11.17 10.14 -10.34
C PHE A 70 -9.76 10.62 -10.00
N SER A 71 -8.74 9.89 -10.45
CA SER A 71 -7.35 10.31 -10.40
C SER A 71 -6.67 10.05 -11.75
N LEU A 72 -5.97 11.07 -12.25
CA LEU A 72 -5.18 10.94 -13.48
C LEU A 72 -3.99 9.99 -13.25
N GLU A 73 -3.47 9.94 -12.03
CA GLU A 73 -2.37 9.07 -11.61
C GLU A 73 -2.72 7.59 -11.78
N TYR A 74 -3.93 7.18 -11.39
CA TYR A 74 -4.38 5.79 -11.56
C TYR A 74 -4.40 5.37 -13.02
N LEU A 75 -4.92 6.24 -13.89
CA LEU A 75 -4.94 5.96 -15.32
C LEU A 75 -3.53 5.88 -15.89
N ALA A 76 -2.64 6.78 -15.49
CA ALA A 76 -1.26 6.77 -15.93
C ALA A 76 -0.52 5.50 -15.48
N LEU A 77 -0.70 5.06 -14.22
CA LEU A 77 -0.13 3.82 -13.68
C LEU A 77 -0.63 2.58 -14.43
N LYS A 78 -1.94 2.50 -14.71
CA LYS A 78 -2.54 1.40 -15.48
C LYS A 78 -2.03 1.32 -16.92
N MET A 79 -1.74 2.46 -17.52
CA MET A 79 -1.26 2.52 -18.90
C MET A 79 0.26 2.53 -19.00
N GLY A 80 1.00 2.57 -17.86
CA GLY A 80 2.45 2.68 -17.84
C GLY A 80 2.94 3.99 -18.43
N ALA A 81 2.20 5.08 -18.21
CA ALA A 81 2.49 6.39 -18.74
C ALA A 81 3.00 7.34 -17.64
N THR A 82 3.75 8.36 -18.05
CA THR A 82 4.22 9.43 -17.14
C THR A 82 3.37 10.68 -17.37
N ILE A 83 3.00 11.34 -16.28
CA ILE A 83 2.26 12.61 -16.33
C ILE A 83 3.26 13.75 -16.55
N GLU A 84 3.00 14.55 -17.58
CA GLU A 84 3.75 15.75 -17.93
C GLU A 84 2.97 17.01 -17.53
N MET A 85 3.68 18.09 -17.19
CA MET A 85 3.11 19.38 -16.87
C MET A 85 3.28 20.34 -18.05
N GLY A 86 2.28 21.21 -18.25
CA GLY A 86 2.36 22.24 -19.29
C GLY A 86 1.95 21.71 -20.67
N SER A 87 0.67 21.50 -20.85
CA SER A 87 0.09 20.89 -22.06
C SER A 87 -0.74 21.85 -22.88
N ASP A 88 -1.03 21.44 -24.11
CA ASP A 88 -1.88 22.21 -25.03
C ASP A 88 -3.34 21.89 -24.75
N VAL A 89 -4.10 22.92 -24.35
CA VAL A 89 -5.51 22.79 -23.94
C VAL A 89 -6.39 23.58 -24.89
N GLN A 90 -7.55 23.02 -25.26
CA GLN A 90 -8.56 23.74 -26.02
C GLN A 90 -9.29 24.76 -25.15
N LYS A 91 -9.27 26.02 -25.56
CA LYS A 91 -10.04 27.11 -24.97
C LYS A 91 -11.19 27.51 -25.88
N SER A 92 -12.34 27.79 -25.26
CA SER A 92 -13.48 28.39 -25.91
C SER A 92 -13.75 29.73 -25.24
N GLU A 93 -13.78 30.81 -26.01
CA GLU A 93 -14.08 32.15 -25.47
C GLU A 93 -15.07 32.91 -26.36
N SER A 94 -15.87 33.76 -25.71
CA SER A 94 -16.78 34.65 -26.37
C SER A 94 -16.18 36.05 -26.41
N LEU A 95 -16.00 36.59 -27.62
CA LEU A 95 -15.34 37.89 -27.84
C LEU A 95 -16.26 38.87 -28.51
N THR A 96 -16.06 40.14 -28.24
CA THR A 96 -16.67 41.23 -29.03
C THR A 96 -15.57 41.82 -29.93
N ILE A 97 -15.83 41.85 -31.21
CA ILE A 97 -14.88 42.35 -32.20
C ILE A 97 -14.63 43.85 -31.97
N SER A 98 -13.36 44.18 -31.75
CA SER A 98 -12.88 45.56 -31.49
C SER A 98 -12.54 46.32 -32.79
N GLU A 99 -12.13 45.58 -33.82
CA GLU A 99 -11.67 46.11 -35.12
C GLU A 99 -12.26 45.25 -36.25
N ASP A 100 -12.72 45.91 -37.34
CA ASP A 100 -13.32 45.20 -38.47
C ASP A 100 -12.34 44.19 -39.06
N GLY A 101 -12.86 42.98 -39.31
CA GLY A 101 -12.10 41.90 -39.92
C GLY A 101 -11.04 41.25 -39.04
N LYS A 102 -10.99 41.52 -37.72
CA LYS A 102 -9.97 41.01 -36.87
C LYS A 102 -10.52 40.33 -35.60
N ILE A 103 -10.06 39.14 -35.33
CA ILE A 103 -10.27 38.43 -34.07
C ILE A 103 -8.95 38.50 -33.25
N THR A 104 -9.00 38.98 -32.01
CA THR A 104 -7.88 38.95 -31.07
C THR A 104 -8.27 38.15 -29.85
N VAL A 105 -7.54 37.02 -29.62
CA VAL A 105 -7.80 36.09 -28.50
C VAL A 105 -6.95 36.43 -27.28
N SER A 106 -7.38 35.94 -26.11
CA SER A 106 -6.74 36.28 -24.83
C SER A 106 -5.37 35.61 -24.64
N ASP A 107 -5.21 34.37 -25.06
CA ASP A 107 -3.98 33.61 -24.98
C ASP A 107 -3.37 33.41 -26.36
N THR A 108 -2.07 33.13 -26.42
CA THR A 108 -1.39 32.90 -27.71
C THR A 108 -1.72 31.49 -28.21
N PRO A 109 -2.41 31.35 -29.35
CA PRO A 109 -2.68 30.07 -29.95
C PRO A 109 -1.40 29.30 -30.29
N VAL A 110 -1.46 27.98 -30.09
CA VAL A 110 -0.43 27.01 -30.48
C VAL A 110 -0.92 26.15 -31.63
N ALA A 111 -0.02 25.39 -32.25
CA ALA A 111 -0.38 24.49 -33.31
C ALA A 111 -1.42 23.46 -32.82
N PHE A 112 -2.39 23.14 -33.68
CA PHE A 112 -3.36 22.07 -33.39
C PHE A 112 -2.57 20.77 -33.14
N PRO A 113 -2.93 19.98 -32.11
CA PRO A 113 -2.22 18.74 -31.76
C PRO A 113 -1.96 17.87 -32.98
N PHE A 114 -0.75 17.31 -33.05
CA PHE A 114 -0.24 16.48 -34.15
C PHE A 114 -0.16 17.18 -35.52
N THR A 115 -0.26 18.49 -35.56
CA THR A 115 -0.09 19.30 -36.78
C THR A 115 0.87 20.45 -36.52
N ASN A 116 1.34 21.08 -37.61
CA ASN A 116 2.15 22.32 -37.52
C ASN A 116 1.33 23.59 -37.80
N LYS A 117 0.00 23.48 -37.81
CA LYS A 117 -0.88 24.61 -38.14
C LYS A 117 -1.44 25.27 -36.89
N VAL A 118 -1.19 26.55 -36.72
CA VAL A 118 -1.76 27.38 -35.68
C VAL A 118 -3.16 27.85 -36.14
N VAL A 119 -4.13 27.02 -35.91
CA VAL A 119 -5.51 27.23 -36.38
C VAL A 119 -6.50 27.15 -35.23
N GLY A 120 -7.61 27.81 -35.38
CA GLY A 120 -8.76 27.70 -34.53
C GLY A 120 -10.06 27.73 -35.35
N SER A 121 -11.17 27.74 -34.68
CA SER A 121 -12.50 27.86 -35.30
C SER A 121 -13.28 28.99 -34.66
N TYR A 122 -13.98 29.75 -35.44
CA TYR A 122 -14.91 30.79 -34.94
C TYR A 122 -16.28 30.66 -35.57
N ARG A 123 -17.28 31.19 -34.88
CA ARG A 123 -18.62 31.45 -35.40
C ARG A 123 -19.15 32.77 -34.84
N LYS A 124 -20.04 33.46 -35.57
CA LYS A 124 -20.79 34.58 -34.98
C LYS A 124 -21.84 34.05 -34.01
N ALA A 125 -22.08 34.77 -32.93
CA ALA A 125 -23.09 34.39 -31.93
C ALA A 125 -24.51 34.37 -32.49
N SER A 126 -24.74 35.08 -33.62
CA SER A 126 -26.03 35.10 -34.36
C SER A 126 -26.23 33.89 -35.26
N ASP A 127 -25.18 33.15 -35.58
CA ASP A 127 -25.23 32.04 -36.53
C ASP A 127 -25.68 30.75 -35.83
N SER A 128 -26.08 29.75 -36.63
CA SER A 128 -26.41 28.42 -36.11
C SER A 128 -25.22 27.74 -35.43
N ASP A 129 -25.50 26.81 -34.54
CA ASP A 129 -24.45 26.12 -33.76
C ASP A 129 -23.44 25.33 -34.61
N ASP A 130 -23.81 25.01 -35.85
CA ASP A 130 -22.95 24.26 -36.79
C ASP A 130 -22.12 25.14 -37.73
N ALA A 131 -22.29 26.49 -37.68
CA ALA A 131 -21.65 27.44 -38.60
C ALA A 131 -20.19 27.77 -38.20
N TRP A 132 -19.39 26.79 -37.87
CA TRP A 132 -17.97 26.98 -37.51
C TRP A 132 -17.09 27.13 -38.76
N VAL A 133 -16.24 28.16 -38.74
CA VAL A 133 -15.30 28.47 -39.82
C VAL A 133 -13.87 28.40 -39.26
N THR A 134 -12.98 27.69 -39.96
CA THR A 134 -11.56 27.59 -39.59
C THR A 134 -10.86 28.91 -39.90
N VAL A 135 -9.97 29.33 -38.99
CA VAL A 135 -9.17 30.53 -39.10
C VAL A 135 -7.72 30.26 -38.67
N GLU A 136 -6.77 30.86 -39.38
CA GLU A 136 -5.37 30.82 -39.02
C GLU A 136 -4.99 32.01 -38.15
N PHE A 137 -4.18 31.74 -37.11
CA PHE A 137 -3.69 32.76 -36.19
C PHE A 137 -2.26 33.14 -36.49
N ASN A 138 -1.98 34.43 -36.39
CA ASN A 138 -0.62 34.98 -36.34
C ASN A 138 -0.44 35.68 -34.98
N GLY A 139 0.27 35.02 -34.07
CA GLY A 139 0.28 35.41 -32.66
C GLY A 139 -1.14 35.27 -32.07
N LYS A 140 -1.67 36.35 -31.48
CA LYS A 140 -3.05 36.36 -30.91
C LYS A 140 -4.12 36.77 -31.90
N ASP A 141 -3.75 37.13 -33.11
CA ASP A 141 -4.64 37.77 -34.08
C ASP A 141 -4.97 36.83 -35.24
N ALA A 142 -6.22 36.89 -35.70
CA ALA A 142 -6.64 36.25 -36.91
C ALA A 142 -7.42 37.22 -37.79
N SER A 143 -7.19 37.19 -39.12
CA SER A 143 -7.87 38.02 -40.09
C SER A 143 -9.06 37.27 -40.67
N VAL A 144 -10.25 37.89 -40.59
CA VAL A 144 -11.51 37.28 -41.05
C VAL A 144 -12.34 38.29 -41.81
N ALA A 145 -12.53 38.04 -43.10
CA ALA A 145 -13.37 38.89 -43.94
C ALA A 145 -14.85 38.87 -43.47
N GLY A 146 -15.48 40.03 -43.46
CA GLY A 146 -16.93 40.19 -43.17
C GLY A 146 -17.31 40.30 -41.71
N LEU A 147 -16.35 40.26 -40.74
CA LEU A 147 -16.62 40.65 -39.38
C LEU A 147 -16.62 42.15 -39.25
N LYS A 148 -17.55 42.63 -38.44
CA LYS A 148 -17.69 44.07 -38.11
C LYS A 148 -17.37 44.35 -36.67
N LYS A 149 -16.91 45.53 -36.37
CA LYS A 149 -16.80 46.00 -35.00
C LYS A 149 -18.11 45.87 -34.25
N ALA A 150 -18.06 45.41 -33.00
CA ALA A 150 -19.16 45.07 -32.12
C ALA A 150 -19.88 43.71 -32.46
N ASP A 151 -19.50 42.98 -33.52
CA ASP A 151 -19.94 41.62 -33.69
C ASP A 151 -19.48 40.78 -32.47
N LYS A 152 -20.37 39.87 -32.03
CA LYS A 152 -20.05 38.85 -31.03
C LYS A 152 -19.68 37.55 -31.73
N VAL A 153 -18.54 36.99 -31.34
CA VAL A 153 -18.05 35.73 -31.89
C VAL A 153 -17.66 34.76 -30.77
N CYS A 154 -17.92 33.47 -31.03
CA CYS A 154 -17.37 32.39 -30.22
C CYS A 154 -16.13 31.85 -30.94
N VAL A 155 -15.01 31.69 -30.23
CA VAL A 155 -13.74 31.22 -30.80
C VAL A 155 -13.25 30.02 -30.02
N LYS A 156 -12.74 29.01 -30.71
CA LYS A 156 -12.08 27.82 -30.13
C LYS A 156 -10.69 27.70 -30.71
N TYR A 157 -9.71 27.55 -29.84
CA TYR A 157 -8.30 27.40 -30.23
C TYR A 157 -7.53 26.64 -29.17
N PHE A 158 -6.35 26.12 -29.49
CA PHE A 158 -5.44 25.51 -28.52
C PHE A 158 -4.43 26.55 -28.03
N PHE A 159 -4.13 26.52 -26.76
CA PHE A 159 -3.12 27.34 -26.14
C PHE A 159 -2.30 26.50 -25.13
N LYS A 160 -1.10 26.93 -24.80
CA LYS A 160 -0.28 26.23 -23.82
C LYS A 160 -0.66 26.68 -22.42
N ASP A 161 -1.15 25.73 -21.61
CA ASP A 161 -1.44 25.95 -20.20
C ASP A 161 -0.35 25.29 -19.36
N ALA A 162 0.43 26.09 -18.64
CA ALA A 162 1.51 25.59 -17.78
C ALA A 162 1.01 24.75 -16.59
N SER A 163 -0.25 24.92 -16.20
CA SER A 163 -0.87 24.18 -15.09
C SER A 163 -1.55 22.88 -15.53
N ALA A 164 -1.76 22.70 -16.83
CA ALA A 164 -2.39 21.51 -17.37
C ALA A 164 -1.50 20.29 -17.17
N ARG A 165 -2.14 19.17 -16.87
CA ARG A 165 -1.50 17.86 -16.69
C ARG A 165 -1.96 16.93 -17.79
N GLU A 166 -1.02 16.30 -18.46
CA GLU A 166 -1.34 15.32 -19.51
C GLU A 166 -0.50 14.05 -19.35
N PHE A 167 -1.02 12.95 -19.84
CA PHE A 167 -0.20 11.80 -20.22
C PHE A 167 -0.63 11.31 -21.61
N LYS A 168 0.32 10.76 -22.33
CA LYS A 168 0.07 10.15 -23.64
C LYS A 168 -0.19 8.68 -23.47
N VAL A 169 -1.32 8.20 -23.97
CA VAL A 169 -1.65 6.76 -23.93
C VAL A 169 -0.71 6.03 -24.88
N PRO A 170 0.19 5.16 -24.38
CA PRO A 170 1.11 4.43 -25.24
C PRO A 170 0.37 3.33 -26.01
N THR A 171 0.86 2.97 -27.18
CA THR A 171 0.31 1.82 -27.95
C THR A 171 0.63 0.48 -27.30
N ASN A 172 1.69 0.44 -26.50
CA ASN A 172 2.08 -0.72 -25.69
C ASN A 172 1.82 -0.39 -24.22
N MET A 173 0.61 -0.69 -23.77
CA MET A 173 0.16 -0.42 -22.39
C MET A 173 0.71 -1.49 -21.45
N ILE A 174 1.82 -1.19 -20.78
CA ILE A 174 2.39 -2.05 -19.74
C ILE A 174 2.24 -1.34 -18.40
N PRO A 175 1.35 -1.82 -17.49
CA PRO A 175 1.14 -1.18 -16.20
C PRO A 175 2.42 -1.07 -15.39
N SER A 176 2.60 0.03 -14.70
CA SER A 176 3.72 0.23 -13.79
C SER A 176 3.59 -0.68 -12.58
N THR A 177 4.73 -1.21 -12.12
CA THR A 177 4.78 -1.92 -10.84
C THR A 177 4.94 -0.91 -9.72
N VAL A 178 4.14 -1.02 -8.68
CA VAL A 178 4.12 -0.12 -7.53
C VAL A 178 4.16 -0.91 -6.22
N TYR A 179 4.50 -0.24 -5.13
CA TYR A 179 4.37 -0.74 -3.79
C TYR A 179 3.01 -0.32 -3.24
N ALA A 180 2.18 -1.25 -2.79
CA ALA A 180 0.84 -0.95 -2.30
C ALA A 180 0.72 -1.26 -0.81
N VAL A 181 0.10 -0.35 -0.06
CA VAL A 181 -0.19 -0.49 1.38
C VAL A 181 -1.65 -0.23 1.62
N ALA A 182 -2.33 -1.23 2.16
CA ALA A 182 -3.71 -1.12 2.64
C ALA A 182 -3.75 -1.33 4.15
N LYS A 183 -4.67 -0.65 4.85
CA LYS A 183 -4.88 -0.79 6.29
C LYS A 183 -6.36 -1.03 6.55
N ILE A 184 -6.68 -2.14 7.20
CA ILE A 184 -8.06 -2.56 7.49
C ILE A 184 -8.27 -2.49 9.00
N PRO A 185 -9.27 -1.74 9.50
CA PRO A 185 -9.49 -1.62 10.94
C PRO A 185 -10.07 -2.91 11.52
N GLU A 186 -9.63 -3.22 12.73
CA GLU A 186 -10.08 -4.37 13.51
C GLU A 186 -10.92 -3.94 14.70
N PHE A 187 -12.01 -4.66 14.90
CA PHE A 187 -12.97 -4.41 15.98
C PHE A 187 -13.15 -5.68 16.83
N SER A 188 -13.53 -5.49 18.09
CA SER A 188 -13.86 -6.62 18.97
C SER A 188 -15.18 -7.26 18.53
N ALA A 189 -15.21 -8.60 18.45
CA ALA A 189 -16.46 -9.33 18.17
C ALA A 189 -17.50 -9.06 19.28
N GLY A 190 -18.71 -8.67 18.86
CA GLY A 190 -19.81 -8.32 19.78
C GLY A 190 -19.81 -6.87 20.26
N GLY A 191 -18.90 -6.02 19.79
CA GLY A 191 -18.92 -4.57 20.02
C GLY A 191 -19.49 -3.79 18.83
N ASP A 192 -19.75 -2.50 19.04
CA ASP A 192 -20.15 -1.58 17.98
C ASP A 192 -18.96 -1.30 17.03
N VAL A 193 -19.22 -1.30 15.73
CA VAL A 193 -18.23 -0.91 14.72
C VAL A 193 -18.19 0.61 14.61
N SER A 194 -17.31 1.25 15.35
CA SER A 194 -17.09 2.69 15.30
C SER A 194 -15.60 3.00 15.47
N SER A 195 -15.16 4.16 15.01
CA SER A 195 -13.75 4.58 15.16
C SER A 195 -13.26 4.62 16.62
N LYS A 196 -14.19 4.71 17.59
CA LYS A 196 -13.87 4.68 19.02
C LYS A 196 -13.72 3.27 19.59
N SER A 197 -14.22 2.26 18.89
CA SER A 197 -14.18 0.84 19.30
C SER A 197 -13.16 0.03 18.49
N GLN A 198 -12.38 0.69 17.66
CA GLN A 198 -11.25 0.07 16.95
C GLN A 198 -10.22 -0.41 17.97
N ILE A 199 -9.81 -1.67 17.85
CA ILE A 199 -8.85 -2.33 18.74
C ILE A 199 -7.52 -2.61 18.06
N GLY A 200 -7.46 -2.45 16.75
CA GLY A 200 -6.25 -2.73 15.99
C GLY A 200 -6.42 -2.44 14.51
N THR A 201 -5.42 -2.83 13.75
CA THR A 201 -5.37 -2.66 12.30
C THR A 201 -4.64 -3.84 11.67
N LEU A 202 -5.24 -4.42 10.63
CA LEU A 202 -4.54 -5.33 9.72
C LEU A 202 -3.94 -4.52 8.58
N GLN A 203 -2.61 -4.43 8.54
CA GLN A 203 -1.87 -3.83 7.44
C GLN A 203 -1.53 -4.89 6.41
N VAL A 204 -1.86 -4.63 5.15
CA VAL A 204 -1.48 -5.45 4.00
C VAL A 204 -0.49 -4.67 3.17
N VAL A 205 0.70 -5.21 3.01
CA VAL A 205 1.78 -4.64 2.20
C VAL A 205 2.02 -5.56 1.01
N ILE A 206 1.89 -5.02 -0.20
CA ILE A 206 2.20 -5.72 -1.45
C ILE A 206 3.41 -5.01 -2.07
N PRO A 207 4.63 -5.57 -1.93
CA PRO A 207 5.86 -4.89 -2.37
C PRO A 207 5.95 -4.71 -3.89
N ARG A 208 5.28 -5.58 -4.66
CA ARG A 208 5.26 -5.52 -6.11
C ARG A 208 3.83 -5.75 -6.59
N PHE A 209 3.08 -4.68 -6.66
CA PHE A 209 1.70 -4.68 -7.17
C PHE A 209 1.68 -4.13 -8.60
N GLN A 210 0.98 -4.81 -9.48
CA GLN A 210 0.77 -4.38 -10.86
C GLN A 210 -0.72 -4.32 -11.15
N PHE A 211 -1.19 -3.16 -11.59
CA PHE A 211 -2.59 -2.96 -11.97
C PHE A 211 -2.95 -3.79 -13.20
N ASP A 212 -4.20 -4.18 -13.31
CA ASP A 212 -4.74 -4.67 -14.57
C ASP A 212 -4.74 -3.53 -15.59
N PRO A 213 -4.30 -3.79 -16.84
CA PRO A 213 -4.19 -2.75 -17.88
C PRO A 213 -5.53 -2.23 -18.36
N SER A 214 -6.64 -2.90 -18.03
CA SER A 214 -7.98 -2.46 -18.42
C SER A 214 -8.36 -1.19 -17.67
N ALA A 215 -8.65 -0.12 -18.40
CA ALA A 215 -9.16 1.13 -17.85
C ALA A 215 -10.40 1.55 -18.63
N GLU A 216 -11.48 1.82 -17.92
CA GLU A 216 -12.70 2.36 -18.45
C GLU A 216 -12.97 3.73 -17.80
N LEU A 217 -13.19 4.74 -18.61
CA LEU A 217 -13.64 6.05 -18.19
C LEU A 217 -15.08 6.25 -18.72
N ALA A 218 -16.05 5.75 -17.97
CA ALA A 218 -17.46 5.90 -18.29
C ALA A 218 -18.08 7.03 -17.45
N VAL A 219 -18.70 7.98 -18.13
CA VAL A 219 -19.43 9.07 -17.47
C VAL A 219 -20.87 9.05 -18.01
N THR A 220 -21.85 8.96 -17.12
CA THR A 220 -23.26 9.00 -17.47
C THR A 220 -23.91 10.28 -16.97
N SER A 221 -25.00 10.71 -17.59
CA SER A 221 -25.70 11.94 -17.21
C SER A 221 -26.28 11.93 -15.79
N SER A 222 -26.47 10.75 -15.20
CA SER A 222 -27.07 10.55 -13.88
C SER A 222 -26.15 9.80 -12.90
N GLY A 223 -24.93 9.45 -13.31
CA GLY A 223 -23.97 8.70 -12.51
C GLY A 223 -22.64 9.43 -12.34
N HIS A 224 -21.81 8.88 -11.49
CA HIS A 224 -20.40 9.27 -11.33
C HIS A 224 -19.50 8.19 -11.91
N ALA A 225 -18.33 8.58 -12.37
CA ALA A 225 -17.31 7.63 -12.79
C ALA A 225 -16.71 6.94 -11.55
N THR A 226 -16.51 5.63 -11.65
CA THR A 226 -15.74 4.85 -10.68
C THR A 226 -14.47 4.35 -11.33
N THR A 227 -13.42 4.20 -10.54
CA THR A 227 -12.14 3.69 -11.03
C THR A 227 -11.84 2.34 -10.36
N SER A 228 -11.74 1.28 -11.16
CA SER A 228 -11.27 -0.02 -10.66
C SER A 228 -9.78 0.04 -10.41
N LEU A 229 -9.36 -0.38 -9.22
CA LEU A 229 -7.96 -0.49 -8.78
C LEU A 229 -7.51 -1.95 -8.68
N THR A 230 -8.17 -2.84 -9.41
CA THR A 230 -7.83 -4.26 -9.46
C THR A 230 -6.43 -4.47 -10.06
N GLY A 231 -5.72 -5.41 -9.49
CA GLY A 231 -4.40 -5.81 -9.97
C GLY A 231 -3.84 -7.02 -9.23
N SER A 232 -2.69 -7.48 -9.66
CA SER A 232 -2.04 -8.68 -9.16
C SER A 232 -0.76 -8.38 -8.40
N ALA A 233 -0.53 -9.10 -7.32
CA ALA A 233 0.75 -9.11 -6.65
C ALA A 233 1.74 -9.96 -7.44
N LEU A 234 2.92 -9.42 -7.70
CA LEU A 234 4.04 -10.13 -8.29
C LEU A 234 4.93 -10.70 -7.17
N ALA A 235 5.47 -11.90 -7.38
CA ALA A 235 6.35 -12.51 -6.41
C ALA A 235 7.60 -11.64 -6.17
N MET A 236 7.92 -11.41 -4.90
CA MET A 236 9.15 -10.81 -4.46
C MET A 236 10.07 -11.90 -3.95
N PHE A 237 11.24 -12.04 -4.56
CA PHE A 237 12.26 -12.97 -4.10
C PHE A 237 13.09 -12.29 -3.01
N GLU A 238 13.02 -12.83 -1.82
CA GLU A 238 13.98 -12.46 -0.77
C GLU A 238 15.31 -13.09 -1.15
N GLY A 239 16.36 -12.32 -1.36
CA GLY A 239 17.67 -12.75 -1.88
C GLY A 239 18.37 -13.89 -1.13
N ASN A 240 17.62 -14.80 -0.55
CA ASN A 240 18.02 -15.99 0.14
C ASN A 240 18.26 -17.14 -0.85
N CYS A 241 19.26 -17.97 -0.58
CA CYS A 241 19.62 -19.12 -1.43
C CYS A 241 18.56 -20.23 -1.44
N ASP A 242 17.53 -20.16 -0.60
CA ASP A 242 16.45 -21.13 -0.48
C ASP A 242 15.29 -20.89 -1.46
N GLY A 243 15.31 -19.77 -2.21
CA GLY A 243 14.31 -19.45 -3.22
C GLY A 243 12.93 -19.08 -2.67
N THR A 244 12.84 -18.70 -1.39
CA THR A 244 11.57 -18.21 -0.81
C THR A 244 11.12 -16.94 -1.50
N SER A 245 9.83 -16.86 -1.79
CA SER A 245 9.19 -15.69 -2.41
C SER A 245 7.85 -15.41 -1.75
N ASN A 246 7.52 -14.13 -1.61
CA ASN A 246 6.29 -13.67 -0.99
C ASN A 246 5.52 -12.74 -1.94
N TYR A 247 4.20 -12.81 -1.92
CA TYR A 247 3.32 -11.88 -2.63
C TYR A 247 2.98 -10.66 -1.80
N ALA A 248 2.75 -10.86 -0.50
CA ALA A 248 2.34 -9.81 0.43
C ALA A 248 2.80 -10.13 1.85
N ILE A 249 2.86 -9.08 2.66
CA ILE A 249 3.14 -9.13 4.10
C ILE A 249 1.89 -8.63 4.81
N LEU A 250 1.30 -9.47 5.66
CA LEU A 250 0.16 -9.12 6.49
C LEU A 250 0.66 -8.91 7.92
N THR A 251 0.43 -7.72 8.45
CA THR A 251 0.85 -7.35 9.81
C THR A 251 -0.36 -6.90 10.61
N GLU A 252 -0.67 -7.63 11.67
CA GLU A 252 -1.71 -7.27 12.63
C GLU A 252 -1.10 -6.41 13.73
N THR A 253 -1.69 -5.24 13.99
CA THR A 253 -1.33 -4.36 15.10
C THR A 253 -2.52 -4.20 16.01
N THR A 254 -2.31 -4.22 17.32
CA THR A 254 -3.36 -4.00 18.31
C THR A 254 -3.00 -2.78 19.14
N ASP A 255 -3.91 -1.81 19.22
CA ASP A 255 -3.70 -0.59 19.97
C ASP A 255 -3.65 -0.88 21.48
N GLY A 256 -2.58 -0.44 22.16
CA GLY A 256 -2.38 -0.66 23.59
C GLY A 256 -2.24 -2.14 23.98
N ALA A 257 -1.93 -3.03 23.04
CA ALA A 257 -1.71 -4.42 23.36
C ALA A 257 -0.45 -4.60 24.20
N ASP A 258 -0.64 -5.31 25.30
CA ASP A 258 0.42 -5.92 26.04
C ASP A 258 1.00 -7.07 25.19
N GLU A 259 2.27 -6.97 24.82
CA GLU A 259 2.93 -7.96 23.97
C GLU A 259 2.98 -9.37 24.59
N PHE A 260 2.75 -9.48 25.89
CA PHE A 260 2.73 -10.74 26.61
C PHE A 260 1.34 -11.25 26.97
N ALA A 261 0.27 -10.52 26.59
CA ALA A 261 -1.10 -10.89 26.94
C ALA A 261 -1.50 -12.30 26.49
N ASP A 262 -0.98 -12.74 25.31
CA ASP A 262 -1.25 -14.05 24.73
C ASP A 262 -0.06 -15.03 24.91
N ALA A 263 0.99 -14.64 25.63
CA ALA A 263 2.09 -15.53 25.95
C ALA A 263 1.63 -16.64 26.89
N ARG A 264 1.94 -17.88 26.53
CA ARG A 264 1.61 -19.08 27.32
C ARG A 264 2.67 -19.39 28.37
N ALA A 265 3.91 -19.16 28.02
CA ALA A 265 5.06 -19.43 28.85
C ALA A 265 6.24 -18.56 28.41
N ILE A 266 7.23 -18.45 29.26
CA ILE A 266 8.57 -18.03 28.85
C ILE A 266 9.54 -19.20 29.06
N VAL A 267 10.61 -19.22 28.28
CA VAL A 267 11.64 -20.27 28.33
C VAL A 267 12.98 -19.61 28.24
N VAL A 268 13.92 -20.05 29.08
CA VAL A 268 15.33 -19.68 28.96
C VAL A 268 15.99 -20.60 27.93
N ASP A 269 16.55 -20.00 26.89
CA ASP A 269 17.30 -20.73 25.85
C ASP A 269 18.66 -21.11 26.40
N GLY A 270 18.90 -22.42 26.57
CA GLY A 270 20.04 -22.91 27.31
C GLY A 270 19.82 -22.77 28.83
N SER A 271 18.81 -23.49 29.37
CA SER A 271 18.45 -23.44 30.80
C SER A 271 19.56 -23.94 31.76
N ASP A 272 20.52 -24.66 31.25
CA ASP A 272 21.71 -25.14 32.03
C ASP A 272 22.90 -24.27 31.63
N VAL A 273 23.43 -23.53 32.60
CA VAL A 273 24.53 -22.58 32.45
C VAL A 273 25.71 -23.05 33.29
N ASP A 274 26.74 -23.59 32.62
CA ASP A 274 27.99 -24.01 33.26
C ASP A 274 29.04 -22.91 33.12
N LEU A 275 29.57 -22.46 34.25
CA LEU A 275 30.55 -21.38 34.32
C LEU A 275 31.77 -21.77 35.14
N ALA A 276 32.94 -21.35 34.73
CA ALA A 276 34.10 -21.31 35.64
C ALA A 276 33.99 -20.11 36.61
N ASN A 277 34.62 -20.22 37.78
CA ASN A 277 34.55 -19.13 38.75
C ASN A 277 35.08 -17.80 38.15
N GLY A 278 34.25 -16.74 38.25
CA GLY A 278 34.51 -15.41 37.68
C GLY A 278 34.04 -15.21 36.26
N GLU A 279 33.58 -16.25 35.56
CA GLU A 279 32.97 -16.14 34.22
C GLU A 279 31.57 -15.58 34.27
N SER A 280 31.08 -15.15 33.12
CA SER A 280 29.72 -14.61 32.97
C SER A 280 29.04 -15.12 31.70
N ALA A 281 27.74 -15.35 31.76
CA ALA A 281 26.90 -15.70 30.63
C ALA A 281 25.66 -14.80 30.58
N THR A 282 25.17 -14.50 29.39
CA THR A 282 23.91 -13.75 29.19
C THR A 282 22.79 -14.72 28.93
N LEU A 283 21.74 -14.65 29.74
CA LEU A 283 20.53 -15.44 29.52
C LEU A 283 19.73 -14.89 28.36
N ARG A 284 19.30 -15.77 27.48
CA ARG A 284 18.40 -15.48 26.38
C ARG A 284 17.03 -16.06 26.72
N VAL A 285 16.02 -15.21 26.79
CA VAL A 285 14.66 -15.59 27.17
C VAL A 285 13.71 -15.41 26.01
N LEU A 286 12.86 -16.42 25.79
CA LEU A 286 11.88 -16.40 24.71
C LEU A 286 10.46 -16.46 25.29
N ALA A 287 9.56 -15.64 24.77
CA ALA A 287 8.12 -15.79 24.95
C ALA A 287 7.61 -16.86 23.99
N VAL A 288 6.81 -17.77 24.50
CA VAL A 288 6.15 -18.84 23.73
C VAL A 288 4.64 -18.53 23.69
N TYR A 289 4.10 -18.49 22.49
CA TYR A 289 2.71 -18.19 22.21
C TYR A 289 1.93 -19.44 21.81
N ASN A 290 0.63 -19.31 21.72
CA ASN A 290 -0.24 -20.39 21.25
C ASN A 290 -0.26 -20.48 19.69
N GLY A 291 -0.56 -21.69 19.20
CA GLY A 291 -0.82 -21.92 17.78
C GLY A 291 0.44 -21.89 16.92
N ILE A 292 0.38 -21.15 15.82
CA ILE A 292 1.43 -21.05 14.80
C ILE A 292 2.36 -19.85 14.99
N THR A 293 2.21 -19.14 16.11
CA THR A 293 3.05 -17.96 16.41
C THR A 293 4.43 -18.41 16.85
N ALA A 294 5.46 -17.92 16.17
CA ALA A 294 6.84 -18.23 16.50
C ALA A 294 7.24 -17.66 17.86
N PRO A 295 8.12 -18.36 18.63
CA PRO A 295 8.68 -17.79 19.86
C PRO A 295 9.44 -16.49 19.58
N LYS A 296 9.29 -15.52 20.47
CA LYS A 296 9.91 -14.20 20.37
C LYS A 296 10.93 -13.99 21.49
N ILE A 297 12.12 -13.51 21.15
CA ILE A 297 13.12 -13.10 22.14
C ILE A 297 12.59 -11.90 22.92
N ILE A 298 12.69 -11.97 24.25
CA ILE A 298 12.31 -10.89 25.16
C ILE A 298 13.53 -10.04 25.46
N ASP A 299 13.39 -8.73 25.39
CA ASP A 299 14.43 -7.79 25.84
C ASP A 299 14.59 -7.89 27.35
N ASN A 300 15.83 -8.00 27.83
CA ASN A 300 16.15 -8.16 29.26
C ASN A 300 15.61 -6.99 30.11
N SER A 301 15.41 -5.81 29.54
CA SER A 301 14.80 -4.67 30.23
C SER A 301 13.34 -4.88 30.66
N LYS A 302 12.66 -5.85 30.05
CA LYS A 302 11.28 -6.26 30.36
C LYS A 302 11.21 -7.45 31.32
N LEU A 303 12.34 -7.93 31.76
CA LEU A 303 12.49 -9.10 32.63
C LEU A 303 13.02 -8.70 33.99
N THR A 304 12.56 -9.42 35.00
CA THR A 304 13.11 -9.40 36.35
C THR A 304 13.86 -10.70 36.56
N PHE A 305 15.09 -10.60 37.07
CA PHE A 305 15.96 -11.74 37.36
C PHE A 305 16.26 -11.79 38.83
N ALA A 306 16.12 -12.93 39.41
CA ALA A 306 16.46 -13.16 40.83
C ALA A 306 17.22 -14.48 40.98
N VAL A 307 18.27 -14.47 41.76
CA VAL A 307 18.91 -15.72 42.25
C VAL A 307 18.07 -16.25 43.39
N ILE A 308 17.80 -17.55 43.42
CA ILE A 308 17.04 -18.17 44.51
C ILE A 308 17.81 -18.00 45.82
N GLU A 309 17.06 -17.78 46.92
CA GLU A 309 17.61 -17.53 48.28
C GLU A 309 18.71 -18.54 48.65
N GLY A 310 19.84 -18.00 49.08
CA GLY A 310 21.05 -18.78 49.43
C GLY A 310 22.01 -19.07 48.27
N GLY A 311 21.62 -18.72 47.02
CA GLY A 311 22.45 -18.93 45.85
C GLY A 311 23.38 -17.78 45.47
N GLU A 312 23.30 -16.64 46.19
CA GLU A 312 24.07 -15.43 45.92
C GLU A 312 25.60 -15.62 46.14
N THR A 313 25.97 -16.63 46.95
CA THR A 313 27.38 -17.03 47.13
C THR A 313 27.95 -17.79 45.95
N VAL A 314 27.07 -18.35 45.06
CA VAL A 314 27.44 -19.12 43.88
C VAL A 314 27.43 -18.23 42.64
N ALA A 315 26.35 -17.47 42.42
CA ALA A 315 26.24 -16.57 41.30
C ALA A 315 25.43 -15.31 41.62
N THR A 316 25.66 -14.25 40.87
CA THR A 316 24.83 -13.04 40.87
C THR A 316 24.26 -12.83 39.48
N VAL A 317 23.09 -12.15 39.38
CA VAL A 317 22.47 -11.81 38.11
C VAL A 317 22.16 -10.32 38.04
N THR A 318 22.51 -9.71 36.94
CA THR A 318 22.17 -8.30 36.67
C THR A 318 21.78 -8.12 35.19
N ASN A 319 20.56 -7.66 34.96
CA ASN A 319 20.03 -7.44 33.61
C ASN A 319 20.25 -8.65 32.67
N GLY A 320 19.99 -9.86 33.18
CA GLY A 320 20.16 -11.11 32.44
C GLY A 320 21.60 -11.62 32.30
N VAL A 321 22.58 -10.91 32.81
CA VAL A 321 23.96 -11.39 32.84
C VAL A 321 24.19 -12.11 34.17
N VAL A 322 24.39 -13.41 34.13
CA VAL A 322 24.78 -14.26 35.25
C VAL A 322 26.28 -14.23 35.39
N LYS A 323 26.80 -13.94 36.59
CA LYS A 323 28.22 -13.94 36.90
C LYS A 323 28.52 -14.94 38.03
N ALA A 324 29.43 -15.83 37.77
CA ALA A 324 29.93 -16.80 38.74
C ALA A 324 30.74 -16.09 39.86
N VAL A 325 30.44 -16.42 41.12
CA VAL A 325 31.06 -15.82 42.31
C VAL A 325 31.81 -16.87 43.14
N GLY A 326 31.26 -18.07 43.23
CA GLY A 326 31.86 -19.19 43.98
C GLY A 326 31.34 -20.51 43.47
N THR A 327 32.11 -21.62 43.76
CA THR A 327 31.74 -22.96 43.30
C THR A 327 30.47 -23.48 43.94
N GLY A 328 29.62 -24.15 43.13
CA GLY A 328 28.35 -24.73 43.58
C GLY A 328 27.26 -24.65 42.52
N ASN A 329 26.04 -24.92 42.94
CA ASN A 329 24.84 -24.87 42.05
C ASN A 329 23.86 -23.88 42.61
N THR A 330 23.21 -23.12 41.71
CA THR A 330 22.10 -22.23 42.04
C THR A 330 21.10 -22.17 40.89
N THR A 331 20.00 -21.49 41.12
CA THR A 331 18.98 -21.29 40.12
C THR A 331 18.66 -19.79 40.01
N VAL A 332 18.57 -19.31 38.79
CA VAL A 332 18.09 -17.96 38.48
C VAL A 332 16.64 -18.07 38.05
N GLU A 333 15.76 -17.39 38.74
CA GLU A 333 14.36 -17.20 38.35
C GLU A 333 14.24 -15.98 37.46
N VAL A 334 13.46 -16.11 36.40
CA VAL A 334 13.18 -15.05 35.41
C VAL A 334 11.69 -14.84 35.33
N THR A 335 11.23 -13.60 35.49
CA THR A 335 9.82 -13.24 35.46
C THR A 335 9.62 -12.08 34.49
N VAL A 336 8.53 -12.05 33.75
CA VAL A 336 8.19 -10.90 32.90
C VAL A 336 7.57 -9.81 33.79
N ALA A 337 8.09 -8.59 33.69
CA ALA A 337 7.60 -7.45 34.44
C ALA A 337 6.10 -7.22 34.19
N GLY A 338 5.28 -7.21 35.24
CA GLY A 338 3.82 -7.06 35.15
C GLY A 338 3.05 -8.36 34.86
N HIS A 339 3.74 -9.51 34.70
CA HIS A 339 3.15 -10.82 34.41
C HIS A 339 3.68 -11.92 35.32
N ASP A 340 3.27 -11.89 36.58
CA ASP A 340 3.76 -12.80 37.64
C ASP A 340 3.55 -14.29 37.36
N LYS A 341 2.75 -14.64 36.35
CA LYS A 341 2.54 -16.04 35.93
C LYS A 341 3.50 -16.51 34.83
N LEU A 342 4.23 -15.59 34.19
CA LEU A 342 5.23 -15.91 33.19
C LEU A 342 6.60 -16.00 33.86
N ILE A 343 6.92 -17.19 34.33
CA ILE A 343 8.14 -17.51 35.08
C ILE A 343 8.90 -18.62 34.37
N ALA A 344 10.19 -18.50 34.31
CA ALA A 344 11.13 -19.56 33.89
C ALA A 344 12.34 -19.60 34.82
N THR A 345 13.09 -20.69 34.79
CA THR A 345 14.28 -20.86 35.60
C THR A 345 15.46 -21.27 34.74
N ALA A 346 16.65 -20.81 35.13
CA ALA A 346 17.94 -21.28 34.60
C ALA A 346 18.75 -21.90 35.73
N HIS A 347 19.27 -23.10 35.50
CA HIS A 347 20.20 -23.74 36.44
C HIS A 347 21.62 -23.27 36.15
N VAL A 348 22.32 -22.85 37.18
CA VAL A 348 23.70 -22.35 37.10
C VAL A 348 24.61 -23.24 37.89
N THR A 349 25.58 -23.83 37.23
CA THR A 349 26.65 -24.63 37.85
C THR A 349 27.94 -23.88 37.74
N VAL A 350 28.64 -23.68 38.86
CA VAL A 350 29.95 -23.04 38.89
C VAL A 350 30.98 -24.06 39.38
N ALA A 351 31.97 -24.33 38.53
CA ALA A 351 33.02 -25.29 38.76
C ALA A 351 34.30 -24.64 39.36
#